data_7d4f57d969a16e378510d06d13bb0f6c
#
_entry.id   7d4f57d969a16e378510d06d13bb0f6c
#
_cell.length_a   1.000
_cell.length_b   1.000
_cell.length_c   1.000
_cell.angle_alpha   90.00
_cell.angle_beta   90.00
_cell.angle_gamma   90.00
#
_symmetry.space_group_name_H-M   'P 1'
#
loop_
_entity.id
_entity.type
_entity.pdbx_description
1 polymer ?
#
loop_
_entity_poly.entity_id
_entity_poly.type
_entity_poly.pdbx_seq_one_letter_code
_entity_poly.pdbx_strand_id
1 'polypeptide(L)'
;YLLVVMKKILRSLVLLMGCLPISSFVAPSFQIAKLKYNGGGDWYANKTSLPNLIQFCNRNLHTNLNIEEAVVDAGSNEVFNYPFIHMTGHGNVVFSTQEAENLRKYLMAGGFLHIDDNYGMDKFIRPELKKIFPELQLTEIPFTHPIYHQKYNFPNGLPKVHEHDGKPAQGFG
;
A
#
# COMPACT_ATOMS: atom_id res chain seq x y z
N TYR A 1 -38.11 7.93 55.48
CA TYR A 1 -38.68 8.09 54.11
C TYR A 1 -37.61 8.56 53.13
N LEU A 2 -36.77 9.51 53.48
CA LEU A 2 -35.72 10.09 52.64
C LEU A 2 -34.68 9.03 52.20
N LEU A 3 -34.27 8.14 53.11
CA LEU A 3 -33.24 7.10 52.88
C LEU A 3 -33.71 6.03 51.86
N VAL A 4 -35.01 5.71 51.84
CA VAL A 4 -35.62 4.74 50.90
C VAL A 4 -35.72 5.33 49.50
N VAL A 5 -36.04 6.63 49.39
CA VAL A 5 -36.12 7.35 48.12
C VAL A 5 -34.72 7.46 47.50
N MET A 6 -33.70 7.83 48.28
CA MET A 6 -32.32 7.92 47.80
C MET A 6 -31.78 6.57 47.29
N LYS A 7 -32.07 5.44 48.00
CA LYS A 7 -31.67 4.11 47.56
C LYS A 7 -32.36 3.68 46.22
N LYS A 8 -33.62 4.10 46.01
CA LYS A 8 -34.31 3.83 44.74
C LYS A 8 -33.73 4.67 43.60
N ILE A 9 -33.43 5.94 43.82
CA ILE A 9 -32.81 6.82 42.82
C ILE A 9 -31.40 6.30 42.44
N LEU A 10 -30.60 5.91 43.46
CA LEU A 10 -29.25 5.37 43.19
C LEU A 10 -29.29 4.06 42.43
N ARG A 11 -30.25 3.15 42.70
CA ARG A 11 -30.43 1.91 41.92
C ARG A 11 -30.90 2.16 40.49
N SER A 12 -31.75 3.17 40.27
CA SER A 12 -32.17 3.55 38.89
C SER A 12 -31.03 4.19 38.10
N LEU A 13 -30.18 4.99 38.74
CA LEU A 13 -28.99 5.57 38.09
C LEU A 13 -27.97 4.52 37.70
N VAL A 14 -27.75 3.50 38.56
CA VAL A 14 -26.82 2.39 38.23
C VAL A 14 -27.34 1.50 37.11
N LEU A 15 -28.67 1.31 37.00
CA LEU A 15 -29.26 0.59 35.88
C LEU A 15 -29.23 1.36 34.55
N LEU A 16 -29.27 2.70 34.59
CA LEU A 16 -29.16 3.53 33.37
C LEU A 16 -27.72 3.60 32.82
N MET A 17 -26.72 3.41 33.67
CA MET A 17 -25.30 3.41 33.30
C MET A 17 -24.82 2.12 32.62
N GLY A 18 -25.62 1.06 32.66
CA GLY A 18 -25.29 -0.27 32.11
C GLY A 18 -25.59 -0.48 30.62
N CYS A 19 -26.21 0.51 29.93
CA CYS A 19 -26.61 0.40 28.52
C CYS A 19 -25.99 1.46 27.63
N LEU A 20 -24.73 1.84 27.86
CA LEU A 20 -24.01 2.54 26.82
C LEU A 20 -23.68 1.52 25.74
N PRO A 21 -24.13 1.72 24.47
CA PRO A 21 -23.70 0.87 23.40
C PRO A 21 -22.17 0.97 23.33
N ILE A 22 -21.48 -0.13 23.56
CA ILE A 22 -20.05 -0.23 23.22
C ILE A 22 -20.05 -0.16 21.70
N SER A 23 -19.93 1.05 21.14
CA SER A 23 -19.67 1.24 19.73
C SER A 23 -18.31 0.57 19.48
N SER A 24 -18.35 -0.64 18.93
CA SER A 24 -17.15 -1.30 18.45
C SER A 24 -16.54 -0.37 17.41
N PHE A 25 -15.45 0.28 17.76
CA PHE A 25 -14.66 1.06 16.83
C PHE A 25 -14.05 0.04 15.87
N VAL A 26 -14.71 -0.20 14.75
CA VAL A 26 -14.11 -0.95 13.65
C VAL A 26 -13.00 -0.06 13.11
N ALA A 27 -11.75 -0.48 13.30
CA ALA A 27 -10.63 0.24 12.72
C ALA A 27 -10.85 0.33 11.20
N PRO A 28 -10.59 1.51 10.59
CA PRO A 28 -10.77 1.66 9.15
C PRO A 28 -9.92 0.61 8.42
N SER A 29 -10.54 -0.10 7.49
CA SER A 29 -9.81 -1.01 6.61
C SER A 29 -9.08 -0.18 5.56
N PHE A 30 -7.78 -0.40 5.41
CA PHE A 30 -7.02 0.18 4.30
C PHE A 30 -7.21 -0.67 3.04
N GLN A 31 -7.19 -0.01 1.90
CA GLN A 31 -7.26 -0.68 0.61
C GLN A 31 -5.97 -0.46 -0.16
N ILE A 32 -5.44 -1.50 -0.77
CA ILE A 32 -4.32 -1.41 -1.71
C ILE A 32 -4.88 -1.10 -3.09
N ALA A 33 -4.26 -0.17 -3.80
CA ALA A 33 -4.62 0.12 -5.18
C ALA A 33 -3.55 -0.35 -6.17
N LYS A 34 -3.99 -0.78 -7.35
CA LYS A 34 -3.15 -1.01 -8.51
C LYS A 34 -3.13 0.24 -9.38
N LEU A 35 -1.93 0.71 -9.77
CA LEU A 35 -1.78 1.86 -10.63
C LEU A 35 -2.05 1.49 -12.08
N LYS A 36 -3.03 2.14 -12.69
CA LYS A 36 -3.23 2.11 -14.12
C LYS A 36 -2.43 3.23 -14.75
N TYR A 37 -1.57 2.88 -15.72
CA TYR A 37 -0.68 3.79 -16.41
C TYR A 37 -0.82 3.66 -17.93
N ASN A 38 -0.32 4.65 -18.66
CA ASN A 38 -0.30 4.70 -20.13
C ASN A 38 1.04 4.19 -20.68
N GLY A 39 1.13 4.07 -22.02
CA GLY A 39 2.34 3.66 -22.70
C GLY A 39 2.26 2.28 -23.37
N GLY A 40 1.18 1.52 -23.11
CA GLY A 40 0.95 0.22 -23.72
C GLY A 40 1.54 -0.97 -22.93
N GLY A 41 2.12 -0.73 -21.76
CA GLY A 41 2.45 -1.82 -20.83
C GLY A 41 1.21 -2.41 -20.16
N ASP A 42 1.33 -3.63 -19.69
CA ASP A 42 0.24 -4.44 -19.15
C ASP A 42 0.07 -4.24 -17.63
N TRP A 43 -0.29 -3.02 -17.20
CA TRP A 43 -0.55 -2.66 -15.80
C TRP A 43 -1.51 -3.63 -15.08
N TYR A 44 -2.31 -4.37 -15.82
CA TYR A 44 -3.28 -5.37 -15.36
C TYR A 44 -2.69 -6.77 -15.18
N ALA A 45 -1.40 -6.94 -15.39
CA ALA A 45 -0.72 -8.22 -15.16
C ALA A 45 -0.83 -8.68 -13.70
N ASN A 46 -0.47 -9.94 -13.47
CA ASN A 46 -0.39 -10.53 -12.11
C ASN A 46 -1.69 -10.43 -11.32
N LYS A 47 -2.81 -10.80 -11.90
CA LYS A 47 -4.16 -10.67 -11.32
C LYS A 47 -4.33 -11.24 -9.91
N THR A 48 -3.50 -12.20 -9.52
CA THR A 48 -3.59 -12.86 -8.21
C THR A 48 -2.58 -12.32 -7.19
N SER A 49 -1.63 -11.44 -7.60
CA SER A 49 -0.54 -10.98 -6.72
C SER A 49 -1.07 -10.19 -5.52
N LEU A 50 -1.87 -9.15 -5.78
CA LEU A 50 -2.42 -8.32 -4.70
C LEU A 50 -3.44 -9.06 -3.84
N PRO A 51 -4.41 -9.82 -4.38
CA PRO A 51 -5.28 -10.66 -3.55
C PRO A 51 -4.51 -11.61 -2.64
N ASN A 52 -3.46 -12.25 -3.14
CA ASN A 52 -2.62 -13.12 -2.33
C ASN A 52 -1.83 -12.34 -1.26
N LEU A 53 -1.27 -11.18 -1.61
CA LEU A 53 -0.57 -10.30 -0.67
C LEU A 53 -1.50 -9.84 0.46
N ILE A 54 -2.69 -9.40 0.13
CA ILE A 54 -3.71 -8.94 1.10
C ILE A 54 -4.07 -10.08 2.06
N GLN A 55 -4.34 -11.26 1.53
CA GLN A 55 -4.64 -12.44 2.37
C GLN A 55 -3.46 -12.80 3.28
N PHE A 56 -2.25 -12.76 2.74
CA PHE A 56 -1.04 -13.04 3.50
C PHE A 56 -0.87 -12.02 4.65
N CYS A 57 -1.01 -10.73 4.37
CA CYS A 57 -0.89 -9.67 5.36
C CYS A 57 -1.96 -9.82 6.46
N ASN A 58 -3.21 -10.02 6.09
CA ASN A 58 -4.29 -10.17 7.06
C ASN A 58 -4.09 -11.39 7.96
N ARG A 59 -3.60 -12.52 7.43
CA ARG A 59 -3.37 -13.75 8.20
C ARG A 59 -2.11 -13.70 9.06
N ASN A 60 -1.00 -13.19 8.52
CA ASN A 60 0.33 -13.35 9.14
C ASN A 60 0.80 -12.08 9.86
N LEU A 61 0.29 -10.91 9.48
CA LEU A 61 0.64 -9.62 10.07
C LEU A 61 -0.52 -9.01 10.86
N HIS A 62 -1.68 -9.70 10.91
CA HIS A 62 -2.90 -9.25 11.58
C HIS A 62 -3.34 -7.85 11.14
N THR A 63 -3.17 -7.55 9.84
CA THR A 63 -3.66 -6.30 9.24
C THR A 63 -5.17 -6.40 9.00
N ASN A 64 -5.81 -5.24 8.80
CA ASN A 64 -7.21 -5.15 8.39
C ASN A 64 -7.29 -4.51 7.00
N LEU A 65 -6.69 -5.17 6.00
CA LEU A 65 -6.76 -4.73 4.62
C LEU A 65 -8.06 -5.20 3.98
N ASN A 66 -8.65 -4.34 3.14
CA ASN A 66 -9.79 -4.75 2.30
C ASN A 66 -9.34 -5.92 1.40
N ILE A 67 -10.19 -6.93 1.27
CA ILE A 67 -9.88 -8.13 0.48
C ILE A 67 -9.86 -7.86 -1.02
N GLU A 68 -10.48 -6.77 -1.47
CA GLU A 68 -10.52 -6.33 -2.86
C GLU A 68 -9.49 -5.23 -3.08
N GLU A 69 -8.71 -5.37 -4.15
CA GLU A 69 -7.84 -4.30 -4.64
C GLU A 69 -8.65 -3.23 -5.37
N ALA A 70 -8.24 -1.97 -5.28
CA ALA A 70 -8.73 -0.91 -6.14
C ALA A 70 -7.87 -0.78 -7.40
N VAL A 71 -8.38 -0.08 -8.41
CA VAL A 71 -7.60 0.38 -9.57
C VAL A 71 -7.70 1.89 -9.63
N VAL A 72 -6.57 2.57 -9.77
CA VAL A 72 -6.52 4.03 -9.79
C VAL A 72 -5.63 4.53 -10.93
N ASP A 73 -6.10 5.55 -11.65
CA ASP A 73 -5.32 6.24 -12.69
C ASP A 73 -4.30 7.20 -12.05
N ALA A 74 -3.09 7.27 -12.62
CA ALA A 74 -2.00 8.11 -12.10
C ALA A 74 -2.38 9.61 -12.03
N GLY A 75 -3.24 10.09 -12.93
CA GLY A 75 -3.72 11.47 -12.96
C GLY A 75 -4.93 11.75 -12.08
N SER A 76 -5.52 10.75 -11.44
CA SER A 76 -6.71 10.90 -10.60
C SER A 76 -6.33 11.38 -9.19
N ASN A 77 -7.18 12.25 -8.62
CA ASN A 77 -7.07 12.61 -7.20
C ASN A 77 -7.38 11.43 -6.27
N GLU A 78 -7.96 10.35 -6.78
CA GLU A 78 -8.24 9.15 -5.98
C GLU A 78 -6.98 8.46 -5.46
N VAL A 79 -5.80 8.71 -6.05
CA VAL A 79 -4.52 8.18 -5.55
C VAL A 79 -4.31 8.52 -4.06
N PHE A 80 -4.80 9.66 -3.59
CA PHE A 80 -4.67 10.10 -2.20
C PHE A 80 -5.52 9.31 -1.20
N ASN A 81 -6.46 8.48 -1.70
CA ASN A 81 -7.26 7.59 -0.85
C ASN A 81 -6.52 6.31 -0.47
N TYR A 82 -5.41 6.01 -1.13
CA TYR A 82 -4.69 4.73 -0.99
C TYR A 82 -3.28 4.97 -0.44
N PRO A 83 -2.99 4.57 0.79
CA PRO A 83 -1.65 4.76 1.38
C PRO A 83 -0.57 3.92 0.68
N PHE A 84 -0.96 2.84 0.01
CA PHE A 84 -0.08 1.95 -0.73
C PHE A 84 -0.65 1.70 -2.13
N ILE A 85 0.13 2.07 -3.13
CA ILE A 85 -0.19 1.83 -4.55
C ILE A 85 0.85 0.87 -5.13
N HIS A 86 0.38 -0.16 -5.79
CA HIS A 86 1.19 -1.15 -6.49
C HIS A 86 1.14 -0.91 -8.00
N MET A 87 2.31 -0.92 -8.61
CA MET A 87 2.48 -0.83 -10.06
C MET A 87 3.25 -2.05 -10.53
N THR A 88 2.78 -2.68 -11.59
CA THR A 88 3.43 -3.87 -12.18
C THR A 88 3.22 -3.90 -13.67
N GLY A 89 3.97 -4.72 -14.37
CA GLY A 89 3.80 -5.02 -15.80
C GLY A 89 5.09 -5.31 -16.53
N HIS A 90 4.93 -5.47 -17.84
CA HIS A 90 6.01 -5.61 -18.81
C HIS A 90 6.01 -4.37 -19.73
N GLY A 91 7.18 -3.96 -20.16
CA GLY A 91 7.35 -2.95 -21.21
C GLY A 91 6.97 -1.53 -20.83
N ASN A 92 6.43 -0.82 -21.81
CA ASN A 92 6.45 0.63 -21.80
C ASN A 92 5.51 1.28 -20.78
N VAL A 93 6.03 2.31 -20.11
CA VAL A 93 5.29 3.17 -19.18
C VAL A 93 5.45 4.61 -19.67
N VAL A 94 4.37 5.38 -19.65
CA VAL A 94 4.39 6.79 -19.99
C VAL A 94 3.51 7.55 -19.01
N PHE A 95 4.08 8.56 -18.34
CA PHE A 95 3.34 9.55 -17.56
C PHE A 95 3.32 10.89 -18.30
N SER A 96 2.15 11.49 -18.42
CA SER A 96 2.01 12.89 -18.77
C SER A 96 2.61 13.78 -17.68
N THR A 97 2.85 15.06 -17.99
CA THR A 97 3.32 16.03 -16.98
C THR A 97 2.37 16.10 -15.78
N GLN A 98 1.06 16.10 -16.02
CA GLN A 98 0.06 16.14 -14.97
C GLN A 98 0.07 14.89 -14.10
N GLU A 99 0.22 13.69 -14.68
CA GLU A 99 0.33 12.44 -13.95
C GLU A 99 1.59 12.40 -13.08
N ALA A 100 2.72 12.84 -13.63
CA ALA A 100 3.97 12.93 -12.89
C ALA A 100 3.87 13.91 -11.70
N GLU A 101 3.29 15.08 -11.91
CA GLU A 101 3.04 16.07 -10.85
C GLU A 101 2.09 15.53 -9.77
N ASN A 102 1.05 14.80 -10.16
CA ASN A 102 0.09 14.21 -9.24
C ASN A 102 0.76 13.12 -8.39
N LEU A 103 1.53 12.22 -9.00
CA LEU A 103 2.30 11.20 -8.30
C LEU A 103 3.34 11.82 -7.37
N ARG A 104 4.01 12.92 -7.78
CA ARG A 104 4.90 13.67 -6.90
C ARG A 104 4.19 14.16 -5.64
N LYS A 105 3.02 14.81 -5.81
CA LYS A 105 2.21 15.27 -4.67
C LYS A 105 1.81 14.13 -3.75
N TYR A 106 1.39 13.00 -4.32
CA TYR A 106 1.02 11.80 -3.58
C TYR A 106 2.18 11.28 -2.72
N LEU A 107 3.37 11.11 -3.32
CA LEU A 107 4.55 10.62 -2.64
C LEU A 107 5.06 11.60 -1.57
N MET A 108 5.06 12.89 -1.87
CA MET A 108 5.42 13.95 -0.90
C MET A 108 4.43 14.05 0.27
N ALA A 109 3.18 13.66 0.07
CA ALA A 109 2.18 13.57 1.13
C ALA A 109 2.29 12.30 2.00
N GLY A 110 3.28 11.44 1.75
CA GLY A 110 3.53 10.21 2.50
C GLY A 110 2.90 8.96 1.89
N GLY A 111 2.41 9.02 0.67
CA GLY A 111 1.99 7.85 -0.10
C GLY A 111 3.19 6.95 -0.44
N PHE A 112 2.92 5.66 -0.65
CA PHE A 112 3.94 4.69 -1.01
C PHE A 112 3.61 4.07 -2.37
N LEU A 113 4.55 4.15 -3.32
CA LEU A 113 4.46 3.52 -4.64
C LEU A 113 5.45 2.37 -4.72
N HIS A 114 4.93 1.14 -4.77
CA HIS A 114 5.70 -0.07 -5.03
C HIS A 114 5.66 -0.40 -6.51
N ILE A 115 6.81 -0.53 -7.13
CA ILE A 115 6.95 -0.86 -8.56
C ILE A 115 7.61 -2.23 -8.68
N ASP A 116 6.92 -3.15 -9.34
CA ASP A 116 7.37 -4.51 -9.60
C ASP A 116 7.58 -4.71 -11.11
N ASP A 117 8.83 -4.77 -11.52
CA ASP A 117 9.20 -5.07 -12.90
C ASP A 117 9.10 -6.57 -13.16
N ASN A 118 8.05 -7.00 -13.85
CA ASN A 118 7.91 -8.38 -14.24
C ASN A 118 9.03 -8.85 -15.18
N TYR A 119 9.44 -8.02 -16.11
CA TYR A 119 10.61 -8.12 -16.98
C TYR A 119 10.57 -7.04 -18.07
N GLY A 120 11.60 -6.20 -18.08
CA GLY A 120 11.82 -5.21 -19.15
C GLY A 120 11.08 -3.88 -18.99
N MET A 121 10.46 -3.62 -17.85
CA MET A 121 9.89 -2.31 -17.51
C MET A 121 10.98 -1.30 -17.09
N ASP A 122 12.07 -1.75 -16.47
CA ASP A 122 13.10 -0.90 -15.85
C ASP A 122 13.57 0.25 -16.75
N LYS A 123 13.90 -0.05 -18.01
CA LYS A 123 14.36 0.96 -18.98
C LYS A 123 13.31 2.03 -19.32
N PHE A 124 12.03 1.72 -19.12
CA PHE A 124 10.92 2.66 -19.38
C PHE A 124 10.53 3.44 -18.14
N ILE A 125 10.50 2.78 -16.98
CA ILE A 125 10.04 3.44 -15.74
C ILE A 125 11.06 4.45 -15.20
N ARG A 126 12.37 4.22 -15.35
CA ARG A 126 13.40 5.14 -14.83
C ARG A 126 13.28 6.55 -15.40
N PRO A 127 13.12 6.78 -16.72
CA PRO A 127 12.86 8.11 -17.26
C PRO A 127 11.57 8.72 -16.72
N GLU A 128 10.54 7.93 -16.50
CA GLU A 128 9.26 8.41 -15.98
C GLU A 128 9.37 8.83 -14.50
N LEU A 129 10.13 8.11 -13.69
CA LEU A 129 10.44 8.52 -12.31
C LEU A 129 11.25 9.82 -12.26
N LYS A 130 12.08 10.07 -13.27
CA LYS A 130 12.79 11.34 -13.41
C LYS A 130 11.86 12.53 -13.70
N LYS A 131 10.69 12.31 -14.30
CA LYS A 131 9.67 13.35 -14.43
C LYS A 131 9.02 13.67 -13.08
N ILE A 132 8.86 12.65 -12.21
CA ILE A 132 8.29 12.82 -10.87
C ILE A 132 9.28 13.55 -9.96
N PHE A 133 10.55 13.11 -9.92
CA PHE A 133 11.62 13.67 -9.11
C PHE A 133 12.89 13.92 -9.95
N PRO A 134 12.95 15.04 -10.69
CA PRO A 134 14.12 15.37 -11.53
C PRO A 134 15.42 15.48 -10.74
N GLU A 135 15.32 15.87 -9.46
CA GLU A 135 16.44 16.09 -8.55
C GLU A 135 16.99 14.81 -7.92
N LEU A 136 16.19 13.71 -7.89
CA LEU A 136 16.59 12.46 -7.24
C LEU A 136 17.09 11.42 -8.25
N GLN A 137 17.80 10.44 -7.76
CA GLN A 137 18.22 9.26 -8.52
C GLN A 137 17.83 8.00 -7.76
N LEU A 138 17.29 7.02 -8.47
CA LEU A 138 17.12 5.69 -7.92
C LEU A 138 18.49 5.10 -7.58
N THR A 139 18.64 4.71 -6.32
CA THR A 139 19.84 4.07 -5.80
C THR A 139 19.53 2.63 -5.45
N GLU A 140 20.41 1.71 -5.77
CA GLU A 140 20.25 0.33 -5.35
C GLU A 140 20.28 0.22 -3.82
N ILE A 141 19.28 -0.44 -3.27
CA ILE A 141 19.12 -0.65 -1.84
C ILE A 141 19.98 -1.86 -1.44
N PRO A 142 21.02 -1.71 -0.63
CA PRO A 142 21.87 -2.82 -0.23
C PRO A 142 21.09 -3.82 0.63
N PHE A 143 21.41 -5.11 0.55
CA PHE A 143 20.71 -6.15 1.29
C PHE A 143 20.80 -6.02 2.82
N THR A 144 21.71 -5.17 3.32
CA THR A 144 21.78 -4.77 4.74
C THR A 144 20.73 -3.73 5.15
N HIS A 145 19.99 -3.17 4.18
CA HIS A 145 18.97 -2.15 4.47
C HIS A 145 17.82 -2.75 5.28
N PRO A 146 17.28 -2.02 6.29
CA PRO A 146 16.20 -2.51 7.15
C PRO A 146 14.96 -3.04 6.43
N ILE A 147 14.67 -2.60 5.20
CA ILE A 147 13.53 -3.08 4.41
C ILE A 147 13.56 -4.60 4.21
N TYR A 148 14.76 -5.20 4.12
CA TYR A 148 14.93 -6.65 3.96
C TYR A 148 14.85 -7.43 5.27
N HIS A 149 14.72 -6.75 6.42
CA HIS A 149 14.82 -7.35 7.75
C HIS A 149 13.66 -6.98 8.68
N GLN A 150 12.48 -6.68 8.12
CA GLN A 150 11.34 -6.25 8.93
C GLN A 150 10.69 -7.45 9.66
N LYS A 151 9.76 -8.13 9.03
CA LYS A 151 9.10 -9.33 9.58
C LYS A 151 9.87 -10.61 9.28
N TYR A 152 10.46 -10.65 8.10
CA TYR A 152 11.29 -11.75 7.62
C TYR A 152 12.70 -11.25 7.37
N ASN A 153 13.66 -12.17 7.41
CA ASN A 153 15.06 -11.84 7.20
C ASN A 153 15.52 -12.35 5.83
N PHE A 154 15.87 -11.42 4.96
CA PHE A 154 16.35 -11.68 3.60
C PHE A 154 17.79 -11.17 3.43
N PRO A 155 18.81 -11.82 4.02
CA PRO A 155 20.18 -11.33 4.04
C PRO A 155 20.84 -11.27 2.65
N ASN A 156 20.29 -11.97 1.68
CA ASN A 156 20.75 -12.00 0.29
C ASN A 156 19.73 -11.39 -0.70
N GLY A 157 18.85 -10.52 -0.21
CA GLY A 157 17.76 -9.94 -0.98
C GLY A 157 16.53 -10.85 -1.11
N LEU A 158 15.51 -10.35 -1.81
CA LEU A 158 14.27 -11.09 -2.01
C LEU A 158 14.49 -12.32 -2.92
N PRO A 159 13.71 -13.40 -2.71
CA PRO A 159 13.74 -14.53 -3.63
C PRO A 159 13.27 -14.11 -5.02
N LYS A 160 13.95 -14.57 -6.05
CA LYS A 160 13.60 -14.38 -7.45
C LYS A 160 12.99 -15.66 -7.98
N VAL A 161 11.74 -15.56 -8.47
CA VAL A 161 10.98 -16.74 -8.96
C VAL A 161 11.37 -17.08 -10.41
N HIS A 162 11.58 -16.05 -11.23
CA HIS A 162 11.99 -16.19 -12.63
C HIS A 162 13.40 -15.59 -12.82
N GLU A 163 14.31 -16.41 -13.28
CA GLU A 163 15.69 -16.01 -13.54
C GLU A 163 15.89 -15.77 -15.04
N HIS A 164 15.82 -14.52 -15.47
CA HIS A 164 16.07 -14.15 -16.88
C HIS A 164 17.54 -13.82 -17.16
N ASP A 165 18.28 -13.39 -16.14
CA ASP A 165 19.65 -12.85 -16.29
C ASP A 165 20.64 -13.42 -15.26
N GLY A 166 20.23 -14.40 -14.46
CA GLY A 166 21.05 -15.02 -13.41
C GLY A 166 21.43 -14.11 -12.25
N LYS A 167 20.88 -12.89 -12.19
CA LYS A 167 21.14 -11.95 -11.10
C LYS A 167 20.11 -12.09 -9.99
N PRO A 168 20.46 -11.78 -8.73
CA PRO A 168 19.48 -11.70 -7.65
C PRO A 168 18.46 -10.60 -7.91
N ALA A 169 17.32 -10.66 -7.19
CA ALA A 169 16.35 -9.57 -7.21
C ALA A 169 16.98 -8.32 -6.60
N GLN A 170 16.93 -7.20 -7.34
CA GLN A 170 17.47 -5.91 -6.91
C GLN A 170 16.32 -5.00 -6.47
N GLY A 171 16.49 -4.29 -5.36
CA GLY A 171 15.62 -3.21 -4.92
C GLY A 171 16.25 -1.86 -5.16
N PHE A 172 15.44 -0.86 -5.51
CA PHE A 172 15.86 0.52 -5.73
C PHE A 172 14.93 1.46 -4.98
N GLY A 173 15.46 2.56 -4.45
CA GLY A 173 14.72 3.59 -3.76
C GLY A 173 15.36 4.97 -3.87
#